data_611ca2ae46d76d4fbcbd7237853af37d
#
_entry.id   611ca2ae46d76d4fbcbd7237853af37d
#
_cell.length_a   1.000
_cell.length_b   1.000
_cell.length_c   1.000
_cell.angle_alpha   90.00
_cell.angle_beta   90.00
_cell.angle_gamma   90.00
#
_symmetry.space_group_name_H-M   'P 1'
#
loop_
_entity.id
_entity.type
_entity.pdbx_description
1 polymer ?
#
loop_
_entity_poly.entity_id
_entity_poly.type
_entity_poly.pdbx_seq_one_letter_code
_entity_poly.pdbx_strand_id
1 'polypeptide(L)'
;AIEVTLDDKGEFFLYNGYIVDVDATGGSIADVAYLISSGTSMDVDGNYQAKVMMNGETKLVSMKKTSSVDAGDKEVYVTYEIDDGVYEFTKITAGNILNDEYTAAAVTSYKDGRIYASDKTEYLIDDDAVVYVKYNTDKYAILSGKDVAGWGDKEKTFTGNDSMVLVEEGDSMKKIQGAFIN
;
A
#
# COMPACT_ATOMS: atom_id res chain seq x y z
N ALA A 1 24.95 14.61 9.68
CA ALA A 1 25.21 14.21 8.30
C ALA A 1 24.09 13.22 7.91
N ILE A 2 23.42 13.49 6.82
CA ILE A 2 22.42 12.58 6.26
C ILE A 2 23.21 11.50 5.52
N GLU A 3 23.04 10.25 5.90
CA GLU A 3 23.66 9.10 5.23
C GLU A 3 22.67 8.58 4.20
N VAL A 4 23.04 8.69 2.92
CA VAL A 4 22.26 8.20 1.80
C VAL A 4 23.00 7.00 1.22
N THR A 5 22.37 5.83 1.20
CA THR A 5 22.94 4.62 0.61
C THR A 5 22.65 4.52 -0.89
N LEU A 6 23.46 3.75 -1.60
CA LEU A 6 23.26 3.47 -3.03
C LEU A 6 21.98 2.64 -3.14
N ASP A 7 20.99 3.07 -3.88
CA ASP A 7 19.65 2.48 -4.06
C ASP A 7 18.52 3.13 -3.25
N ASP A 8 18.81 4.09 -2.36
CA ASP A 8 17.75 4.87 -1.73
C ASP A 8 17.04 5.73 -2.78
N LYS A 9 15.72 5.60 -2.84
CA LYS A 9 14.84 6.43 -3.67
C LYS A 9 14.23 7.52 -2.81
N GLY A 10 14.30 8.75 -3.28
CA GLY A 10 13.73 9.88 -2.57
C GLY A 10 13.75 11.15 -3.41
N GLU A 11 13.01 12.17 -2.98
CA GLU A 11 13.14 13.51 -3.52
C GLU A 11 14.30 14.22 -2.82
N PHE A 12 15.22 14.75 -3.62
CA PHE A 12 16.38 15.46 -3.15
C PHE A 12 16.18 16.96 -3.31
N PHE A 13 16.17 17.68 -2.23
CA PHE A 13 16.10 19.14 -2.26
C PHE A 13 17.52 19.71 -2.34
N LEU A 14 17.80 20.44 -3.43
CA LEU A 14 19.10 21.02 -3.70
C LEU A 14 19.08 22.52 -3.46
N TYR A 15 20.04 23.01 -2.70
CA TYR A 15 20.34 24.43 -2.58
C TYR A 15 21.80 24.70 -2.97
N ASN A 16 22.02 25.55 -3.96
CA ASN A 16 23.36 25.83 -4.52
C ASN A 16 24.16 24.57 -4.93
N GLY A 17 23.48 23.51 -5.40
CA GLY A 17 24.10 22.26 -5.81
C GLY A 17 24.45 21.31 -4.65
N TYR A 18 24.06 21.64 -3.43
CA TYR A 18 24.20 20.75 -2.27
C TYR A 18 22.85 20.17 -1.87
N ILE A 19 22.82 18.88 -1.52
CA ILE A 19 21.63 18.24 -0.96
C ILE A 19 21.42 18.83 0.44
N VAL A 20 20.29 19.53 0.62
CA VAL A 20 19.94 20.17 1.90
C VAL A 20 18.87 19.40 2.63
N ASP A 21 18.10 18.58 1.91
CA ASP A 21 17.09 17.69 2.49
C ASP A 21 16.90 16.50 1.58
N VAL A 22 16.47 15.38 2.16
CA VAL A 22 16.07 14.16 1.45
C VAL A 22 14.72 13.77 2.00
N ASP A 23 13.68 13.94 1.21
CA ASP A 23 12.39 13.36 1.52
C ASP A 23 12.43 11.90 1.05
N ALA A 24 12.68 10.99 1.98
CA ALA A 24 12.51 9.57 1.71
C ALA A 24 11.01 9.38 1.50
N THR A 25 10.60 9.26 0.24
CA THR A 25 9.23 8.85 -0.07
C THR A 25 8.96 7.57 0.68
N GLY A 26 7.99 7.62 1.57
CA GLY A 26 7.67 6.63 2.60
C GLY A 26 7.89 5.20 2.17
N GLY A 27 8.38 4.39 3.09
CA GLY A 27 8.87 3.04 2.85
C GLY A 27 7.95 2.27 1.91
N SER A 28 8.48 1.78 0.81
CA SER A 28 7.72 0.86 -0.02
C SER A 28 7.79 -0.50 0.66
N ILE A 29 6.65 -1.06 1.01
CA ILE A 29 6.60 -2.49 1.25
C ILE A 29 6.90 -3.13 -0.10
N ALA A 30 8.03 -3.84 -0.19
CA ALA A 30 8.46 -4.47 -1.42
C ALA A 30 7.33 -5.35 -1.97
N ASP A 31 7.05 -5.19 -3.25
CA ASP A 31 6.14 -6.04 -4.02
C ASP A 31 4.66 -6.00 -3.62
N VAL A 32 4.20 -4.94 -2.92
CA VAL A 32 2.79 -4.72 -2.59
C VAL A 32 2.23 -3.53 -3.35
N ALA A 33 1.04 -3.70 -3.90
CA ALA A 33 0.31 -2.65 -4.60
C ALA A 33 -1.18 -2.66 -4.23
N TYR A 34 -1.83 -1.53 -4.51
CA TYR A 34 -3.28 -1.46 -4.49
C TYR A 34 -3.81 -1.39 -5.93
N LEU A 35 -4.53 -2.44 -6.34
CA LEU A 35 -5.19 -2.48 -7.62
C LEU A 35 -6.47 -1.64 -7.57
N ILE A 36 -6.48 -0.51 -8.24
CA ILE A 36 -7.66 0.35 -8.37
C ILE A 36 -8.69 -0.30 -9.30
N SER A 37 -8.22 -0.80 -10.44
CA SER A 37 -9.07 -1.48 -11.42
C SER A 37 -8.23 -2.25 -12.42
N SER A 38 -8.78 -3.35 -12.93
CA SER A 38 -8.26 -4.05 -14.11
C SER A 38 -9.22 -3.93 -15.29
N GLY A 39 -8.67 -3.87 -16.50
CA GLY A 39 -9.43 -3.83 -17.73
C GLY A 39 -10.03 -5.21 -18.08
N THR A 40 -11.07 -5.20 -18.90
CA THR A 40 -11.71 -6.43 -19.42
C THR A 40 -11.26 -6.82 -20.82
N SER A 41 -10.50 -5.93 -21.48
CA SER A 41 -9.96 -6.14 -22.83
C SER A 41 -8.46 -6.39 -22.78
N MET A 42 -8.01 -7.34 -23.57
CA MET A 42 -6.58 -7.63 -23.75
C MET A 42 -5.97 -6.74 -24.83
N ASP A 43 -4.69 -6.44 -24.67
CA ASP A 43 -3.86 -5.88 -25.72
C ASP A 43 -3.49 -6.94 -26.80
N VAL A 44 -2.64 -6.54 -27.76
CA VAL A 44 -2.20 -7.42 -28.84
C VAL A 44 -1.32 -8.61 -28.37
N ASP A 45 -0.71 -8.47 -27.20
CA ASP A 45 0.16 -9.48 -26.59
C ASP A 45 -0.63 -10.40 -25.62
N GLY A 46 -1.94 -10.17 -25.48
CA GLY A 46 -2.83 -10.96 -24.64
C GLY A 46 -2.79 -10.57 -23.16
N ASN A 47 -2.28 -9.38 -22.82
CA ASN A 47 -2.26 -8.85 -21.47
C ASN A 47 -3.42 -7.89 -21.24
N TYR A 48 -3.86 -7.77 -19.99
CA TYR A 48 -4.82 -6.75 -19.58
C TYR A 48 -4.09 -5.47 -19.14
N GLN A 49 -4.80 -4.35 -19.13
CA GLN A 49 -4.33 -3.12 -18.50
C GLN A 49 -4.84 -3.05 -17.07
N ALA A 50 -3.96 -2.71 -16.12
CA ALA A 50 -4.32 -2.51 -14.74
C ALA A 50 -3.91 -1.11 -14.27
N LYS A 51 -4.79 -0.44 -13.52
CA LYS A 51 -4.49 0.81 -12.83
C LYS A 51 -4.19 0.51 -11.38
N VAL A 52 -2.98 0.85 -10.93
CA VAL A 52 -2.48 0.49 -9.61
C VAL A 52 -1.88 1.69 -8.88
N MET A 53 -1.92 1.67 -7.56
CA MET A 53 -1.09 2.50 -6.70
C MET A 53 0.04 1.65 -6.15
N MET A 54 1.29 2.07 -6.37
CA MET A 54 2.50 1.42 -5.88
C MET A 54 3.65 2.42 -5.83
N ASN A 55 4.56 2.23 -4.89
CA ASN A 55 5.77 3.07 -4.77
C ASN A 55 5.46 4.58 -4.80
N GLY A 56 4.44 5.02 -4.05
CA GLY A 56 4.08 6.42 -3.93
C GLY A 56 3.36 7.03 -5.15
N GLU A 57 3.02 6.27 -6.18
CA GLU A 57 2.40 6.79 -7.40
C GLU A 57 1.25 5.93 -7.92
N THR A 58 0.39 6.54 -8.76
CA THR A 58 -0.63 5.82 -9.51
C THR A 58 -0.20 5.67 -10.96
N LYS A 59 -0.20 4.44 -11.47
CA LYS A 59 0.20 4.13 -12.84
C LYS A 59 -0.65 3.08 -13.52
N LEU A 60 -0.56 3.04 -14.85
CA LEU A 60 -1.10 1.97 -15.68
C LEU A 60 0.02 0.98 -15.98
N VAL A 61 -0.26 -0.30 -15.83
CA VAL A 61 0.68 -1.40 -16.10
C VAL A 61 0.01 -2.49 -16.93
N SER A 62 0.81 -3.24 -17.67
CA SER A 62 0.34 -4.47 -18.33
C SER A 62 0.31 -5.61 -17.33
N MET A 63 -0.79 -6.38 -17.29
CA MET A 63 -1.05 -7.47 -16.36
C MET A 63 -1.18 -8.79 -17.12
N LYS A 64 -0.53 -9.84 -16.65
CA LYS A 64 -0.63 -11.20 -17.22
C LYS A 64 -2.07 -11.73 -17.10
N LYS A 65 -2.49 -12.45 -18.14
CA LYS A 65 -3.78 -13.16 -18.17
C LYS A 65 -3.91 -14.22 -17.06
N THR A 66 -2.81 -14.81 -16.65
CA THR A 66 -2.74 -15.88 -15.65
C THR A 66 -2.68 -15.37 -14.20
N SER A 67 -2.77 -14.07 -13.99
CA SER A 67 -2.80 -13.48 -12.65
C SER A 67 -3.97 -14.01 -11.83
N SER A 68 -3.82 -14.12 -10.54
CA SER A 68 -4.90 -14.46 -9.62
C SER A 68 -5.98 -13.36 -9.53
N VAL A 69 -5.67 -12.20 -10.09
CA VAL A 69 -6.58 -11.08 -10.28
C VAL A 69 -7.29 -11.25 -11.62
N ASP A 70 -8.61 -11.33 -11.58
CA ASP A 70 -9.44 -11.47 -12.78
C ASP A 70 -9.62 -10.14 -13.53
N ALA A 71 -9.98 -10.25 -14.80
CA ALA A 71 -10.37 -9.10 -15.60
C ALA A 71 -11.62 -8.44 -15.00
N GLY A 72 -11.55 -7.13 -14.78
CA GLY A 72 -12.62 -6.37 -14.14
C GLY A 72 -12.54 -6.32 -12.61
N ASP A 73 -11.56 -6.97 -11.99
CA ASP A 73 -11.30 -6.80 -10.55
C ASP A 73 -10.91 -5.36 -10.23
N LYS A 74 -11.31 -4.93 -9.05
CA LYS A 74 -11.05 -3.58 -8.56
C LYS A 74 -10.95 -3.56 -7.05
N GLU A 75 -10.20 -2.56 -6.58
CA GLU A 75 -10.13 -2.21 -5.16
C GLU A 75 -9.64 -3.37 -4.29
N VAL A 76 -8.55 -4.02 -4.72
CA VAL A 76 -7.94 -5.13 -3.99
C VAL A 76 -6.46 -4.88 -3.71
N TYR A 77 -6.00 -5.36 -2.57
CA TYR A 77 -4.58 -5.44 -2.24
C TYR A 77 -3.96 -6.62 -2.97
N VAL A 78 -2.78 -6.42 -3.52
CA VAL A 78 -2.06 -7.43 -4.29
C VAL A 78 -0.58 -7.41 -3.97
N THR A 79 0.05 -8.58 -4.01
CA THR A 79 1.48 -8.68 -4.29
C THR A 79 1.68 -8.71 -5.79
N TYR A 80 2.90 -8.40 -6.26
CA TYR A 80 3.20 -8.47 -7.68
C TYR A 80 4.61 -8.99 -7.93
N GLU A 81 4.75 -9.65 -9.07
CA GLU A 81 6.02 -9.98 -9.70
C GLU A 81 6.07 -9.31 -11.07
N ILE A 82 7.27 -8.99 -11.56
CA ILE A 82 7.45 -8.37 -12.87
C ILE A 82 8.33 -9.29 -13.72
N ASP A 83 7.80 -9.66 -14.88
CA ASP A 83 8.51 -10.43 -15.87
C ASP A 83 8.39 -9.72 -17.22
N ASP A 84 9.53 -9.28 -17.77
CA ASP A 84 9.63 -8.52 -19.03
C ASP A 84 8.69 -7.30 -19.11
N GLY A 85 8.52 -6.58 -17.97
CA GLY A 85 7.66 -5.40 -17.86
C GLY A 85 6.16 -5.69 -17.72
N VAL A 86 5.78 -6.96 -17.66
CA VAL A 86 4.39 -7.40 -17.43
C VAL A 86 4.24 -7.85 -15.99
N TYR A 87 3.20 -7.36 -15.33
CA TYR A 87 2.92 -7.63 -13.93
C TYR A 87 2.06 -8.88 -13.76
N GLU A 88 2.43 -9.73 -12.83
CA GLU A 88 1.62 -10.81 -12.33
C GLU A 88 1.17 -10.51 -10.92
N PHE A 89 -0.16 -10.37 -10.73
CA PHE A 89 -0.74 -9.98 -9.44
C PHE A 89 -1.31 -11.19 -8.70
N THR A 90 -1.08 -11.21 -7.38
CA THR A 90 -1.69 -12.16 -6.45
C THR A 90 -2.47 -11.39 -5.40
N LYS A 91 -3.77 -11.71 -5.24
CA LYS A 91 -4.62 -11.08 -4.22
C LYS A 91 -4.12 -11.38 -2.83
N ILE A 92 -4.09 -10.35 -1.99
CA ILE A 92 -3.84 -10.48 -0.56
C ILE A 92 -5.19 -10.54 0.15
N THR A 93 -5.32 -11.51 1.05
CA THR A 93 -6.47 -11.66 1.94
C THR A 93 -6.02 -11.66 3.40
N ALA A 94 -6.93 -11.30 4.32
CA ALA A 94 -6.62 -11.34 5.74
C ALA A 94 -6.14 -12.73 6.17
N GLY A 95 -5.05 -12.76 6.93
CA GLY A 95 -4.36 -13.98 7.33
C GLY A 95 -3.25 -14.44 6.39
N ASN A 96 -3.06 -13.81 5.22
CA ASN A 96 -1.89 -14.11 4.40
C ASN A 96 -0.61 -13.61 5.08
N ILE A 97 0.43 -14.40 4.99
CA ILE A 97 1.80 -14.04 5.36
C ILE A 97 2.53 -13.70 4.07
N LEU A 98 3.16 -12.54 4.03
CA LEU A 98 3.87 -12.01 2.87
C LEU A 98 5.37 -12.00 3.18
N ASN A 99 6.16 -12.66 2.34
CA ASN A 99 7.64 -12.73 2.44
C ASN A 99 8.16 -13.16 3.82
N ASP A 100 7.38 -13.92 4.60
CA ASP A 100 7.67 -14.29 6.00
C ASP A 100 7.90 -13.08 6.94
N GLU A 101 7.54 -11.88 6.51
CA GLU A 101 7.78 -10.62 7.23
C GLU A 101 6.50 -9.94 7.71
N TYR A 102 5.40 -10.06 6.94
CA TYR A 102 4.17 -9.32 7.22
C TYR A 102 2.95 -10.21 7.24
N THR A 103 2.08 -10.00 8.20
CA THR A 103 0.74 -10.61 8.22
C THR A 103 -0.31 -9.58 7.79
N ALA A 104 -1.15 -9.98 6.85
CA ALA A 104 -2.31 -9.18 6.43
C ALA A 104 -3.45 -9.32 7.43
N ALA A 105 -3.97 -8.23 7.97
CA ALA A 105 -5.07 -8.22 8.92
C ALA A 105 -6.20 -7.27 8.49
N ALA A 106 -7.45 -7.74 8.59
CA ALA A 106 -8.62 -6.90 8.33
C ALA A 106 -8.86 -5.92 9.48
N VAL A 107 -9.18 -4.67 9.13
CA VAL A 107 -9.40 -3.59 10.10
C VAL A 107 -10.73 -2.88 9.86
N THR A 108 -11.28 -2.27 10.91
CA THR A 108 -12.63 -1.71 10.89
C THR A 108 -12.70 -0.25 11.31
N SER A 109 -11.72 0.24 12.04
CA SER A 109 -11.77 1.62 12.55
C SER A 109 -10.40 2.18 12.90
N TYR A 110 -10.38 3.49 13.02
CA TYR A 110 -9.28 4.29 13.57
C TYR A 110 -9.80 5.11 14.75
N LYS A 111 -9.00 5.20 15.79
CA LYS A 111 -9.25 6.07 16.94
C LYS A 111 -7.95 6.36 17.69
N ASP A 112 -7.77 7.61 18.13
CA ASP A 112 -6.69 8.05 19.01
C ASP A 112 -5.28 7.60 18.54
N GLY A 113 -5.00 7.73 17.22
CA GLY A 113 -3.70 7.35 16.62
C GLY A 113 -3.52 5.85 16.37
N ARG A 114 -4.57 5.04 16.53
CA ARG A 114 -4.53 3.58 16.39
C ARG A 114 -5.56 3.07 15.41
N ILE A 115 -5.24 1.95 14.78
CA ILE A 115 -6.15 1.21 13.91
C ILE A 115 -6.61 -0.05 14.63
N TYR A 116 -7.88 -0.40 14.47
CA TYR A 116 -8.51 -1.52 15.19
C TYR A 116 -9.08 -2.55 14.23
N ALA A 117 -8.86 -3.82 14.55
CA ALA A 117 -9.58 -4.93 13.94
C ALA A 117 -10.97 -5.13 14.58
N SER A 118 -11.78 -5.98 13.99
CA SER A 118 -13.13 -6.30 14.48
C SER A 118 -13.13 -6.98 15.86
N ASP A 119 -12.06 -7.71 16.18
CA ASP A 119 -11.85 -8.38 17.48
C ASP A 119 -11.25 -7.44 18.54
N LYS A 120 -11.14 -6.14 18.23
CA LYS A 120 -10.52 -5.10 19.05
C LYS A 120 -9.01 -5.19 19.18
N THR A 121 -8.35 -6.01 18.38
CA THR A 121 -6.89 -5.95 18.29
C THR A 121 -6.47 -4.55 17.84
N GLU A 122 -5.51 -3.96 18.57
CA GLU A 122 -4.97 -2.63 18.31
C GLU A 122 -3.68 -2.73 17.50
N TYR A 123 -3.56 -1.87 16.52
CA TYR A 123 -2.37 -1.72 15.69
C TYR A 123 -1.84 -0.30 15.79
N LEU A 124 -0.52 -0.18 15.98
CA LEU A 124 0.20 1.09 15.86
C LEU A 124 0.61 1.28 14.41
N ILE A 125 0.41 2.48 13.89
CA ILE A 125 0.90 2.79 12.56
C ILE A 125 2.32 3.36 12.67
N ASP A 126 3.23 2.82 11.87
CA ASP A 126 4.57 3.38 11.75
C ASP A 126 4.51 4.70 10.97
N ASP A 127 5.31 5.68 11.33
CA ASP A 127 5.33 7.01 10.69
C ASP A 127 5.60 6.89 9.18
N ASP A 128 6.44 5.94 8.80
CA ASP A 128 6.87 5.69 7.42
C ASP A 128 5.96 4.68 6.68
N ALA A 129 4.89 4.18 7.35
CA ALA A 129 3.95 3.26 6.72
C ALA A 129 3.32 3.87 5.47
N VAL A 130 3.18 3.08 4.41
CA VAL A 130 2.48 3.50 3.19
C VAL A 130 0.99 3.19 3.33
N VAL A 131 0.15 4.21 3.26
CA VAL A 131 -1.29 4.07 3.43
C VAL A 131 -2.01 4.48 2.15
N TYR A 132 -2.63 3.52 1.50
CA TYR A 132 -3.52 3.77 0.38
C TYR A 132 -4.94 4.02 0.90
N VAL A 133 -5.51 5.17 0.58
CA VAL A 133 -6.83 5.57 1.07
C VAL A 133 -7.78 5.80 -0.10
N LYS A 134 -8.93 5.15 -0.03
CA LYS A 134 -10.09 5.53 -0.84
C LYS A 134 -11.01 6.41 0.02
N TYR A 135 -11.14 7.66 -0.32
CA TYR A 135 -11.89 8.64 0.48
C TYR A 135 -13.21 9.08 -0.17
N ASN A 136 -13.47 8.66 -1.39
CA ASN A 136 -14.72 8.89 -2.11
C ASN A 136 -14.81 7.92 -3.29
N THR A 137 -15.95 7.88 -3.98
CA THR A 137 -16.11 7.12 -5.23
C THR A 137 -15.02 7.54 -6.23
N ASP A 138 -14.21 6.58 -6.67
CA ASP A 138 -13.10 6.75 -7.63
C ASP A 138 -12.03 7.79 -7.24
N LYS A 139 -11.94 8.14 -5.94
CA LYS A 139 -10.92 9.06 -5.43
C LYS A 139 -10.03 8.37 -4.42
N TYR A 140 -8.74 8.41 -4.68
CA TYR A 140 -7.70 7.73 -3.94
C TYR A 140 -6.59 8.69 -3.54
N ALA A 141 -5.93 8.42 -2.44
CA ALA A 141 -4.75 9.13 -1.99
C ALA A 141 -3.72 8.13 -1.45
N ILE A 142 -2.46 8.54 -1.50
CA ILE A 142 -1.35 7.85 -0.86
C ILE A 142 -0.91 8.76 0.29
N LEU A 143 -0.91 8.22 1.49
CA LEU A 143 -0.56 8.91 2.73
C LEU A 143 0.60 8.18 3.41
N SER A 144 1.34 8.89 4.23
CA SER A 144 2.24 8.28 5.22
C SER A 144 1.47 7.90 6.49
N GLY A 145 2.04 7.01 7.29
CA GLY A 145 1.47 6.71 8.61
C GLY A 145 1.40 7.95 9.50
N LYS A 146 2.36 8.87 9.36
CA LYS A 146 2.35 10.18 10.04
C LYS A 146 1.13 11.03 9.68
N ASP A 147 0.71 11.02 8.40
CA ASP A 147 -0.51 11.72 7.97
C ASP A 147 -1.75 11.12 8.62
N VAL A 148 -1.78 9.77 8.73
CA VAL A 148 -2.88 9.05 9.39
C VAL A 148 -2.90 9.32 10.89
N ALA A 149 -1.75 9.34 11.54
CA ALA A 149 -1.65 9.73 12.95
C ALA A 149 -2.17 11.17 13.17
N GLY A 150 -1.99 12.05 12.19
CA GLY A 150 -2.53 13.40 12.16
C GLY A 150 -4.06 13.52 12.07
N TRP A 151 -4.80 12.41 11.88
CA TRP A 151 -6.27 12.43 11.90
C TRP A 151 -6.85 12.77 13.28
N GLY A 152 -6.01 12.79 14.33
CA GLY A 152 -6.36 13.22 15.69
C GLY A 152 -7.31 12.24 16.41
N ASP A 153 -8.01 12.74 17.42
CA ASP A 153 -8.83 11.92 18.33
C ASP A 153 -10.20 11.52 17.74
N LYS A 154 -10.47 11.85 16.48
CA LYS A 154 -11.74 11.53 15.84
C LYS A 154 -11.79 10.07 15.45
N GLU A 155 -12.76 9.37 16.00
CA GLU A 155 -13.07 8.02 15.57
C GLU A 155 -13.52 8.01 14.10
N LYS A 156 -12.92 7.12 13.29
CA LYS A 156 -13.28 6.86 11.89
C LYS A 156 -13.61 5.39 11.75
N THR A 157 -14.76 5.10 11.17
CA THR A 157 -15.13 3.73 10.80
C THR A 157 -14.79 3.51 9.34
N PHE A 158 -14.12 2.41 9.06
CA PHE A 158 -13.80 1.99 7.70
C PHE A 158 -14.96 1.21 7.12
N THR A 159 -15.26 1.42 5.85
CA THR A 159 -16.37 0.76 5.19
C THR A 159 -15.96 -0.61 4.65
N GLY A 160 -16.71 -1.62 5.06
CA GLY A 160 -16.63 -2.97 4.49
C GLY A 160 -15.45 -3.82 4.97
N ASN A 161 -15.40 -5.05 4.46
CA ASN A 161 -14.33 -6.02 4.73
C ASN A 161 -13.05 -5.73 3.93
N ASP A 162 -12.97 -4.55 3.29
CA ASP A 162 -11.95 -4.25 2.29
C ASP A 162 -10.79 -3.42 2.86
N SER A 163 -10.90 -2.94 4.12
CA SER A 163 -9.79 -2.26 4.79
C SER A 163 -8.86 -3.26 5.44
N MET A 164 -7.57 -3.13 5.17
CA MET A 164 -6.56 -4.09 5.56
C MET A 164 -5.27 -3.38 5.97
N VAL A 165 -4.53 -3.99 6.89
CA VAL A 165 -3.18 -3.57 7.27
C VAL A 165 -2.20 -4.70 7.05
N LEU A 166 -0.94 -4.34 6.81
CA LEU A 166 0.18 -5.25 6.81
C LEU A 166 1.00 -5.01 8.08
N VAL A 167 1.07 -6.00 8.91
CA VAL A 167 1.68 -5.95 10.24
C VAL A 167 2.96 -6.76 10.23
N GLU A 168 4.04 -6.19 10.72
CA GLU A 168 5.32 -6.87 10.83
C GLU A 168 5.24 -8.08 11.76
N GLU A 169 5.76 -9.21 11.30
CA GLU A 169 5.81 -10.46 12.07
C GLU A 169 6.81 -10.34 13.23
N GLY A 170 6.43 -10.89 14.38
CA GLY A 170 7.30 -10.95 15.54
C GLY A 170 7.39 -9.69 16.38
N ASP A 171 6.80 -8.58 15.95
CA ASP A 171 6.73 -7.37 16.77
C ASP A 171 5.60 -7.49 17.81
N SER A 172 5.97 -7.39 19.09
CA SER A 172 5.01 -7.39 20.21
C SER A 172 4.08 -6.16 20.17
N MET A 173 4.45 -5.09 19.50
CA MET A 173 3.69 -3.84 19.37
C MET A 173 2.80 -3.81 18.14
N LYS A 174 2.85 -4.82 17.26
CA LYS A 174 2.01 -4.93 16.06
C LYS A 174 2.00 -3.65 15.23
N LYS A 175 3.17 -3.26 14.77
CA LYS A 175 3.33 -2.09 13.92
C LYS A 175 2.84 -2.33 12.50
N ILE A 176 2.11 -1.37 11.98
CA ILE A 176 1.65 -1.35 10.60
C ILE A 176 2.72 -0.74 9.72
N GLN A 177 3.13 -1.46 8.69
CA GLN A 177 4.05 -0.98 7.64
C GLN A 177 3.30 -0.57 6.37
N GLY A 178 2.09 -1.05 6.20
CA GLY A 178 1.23 -0.65 5.10
C GLY A 178 -0.24 -0.82 5.42
N ALA A 179 -1.08 0.01 4.83
CA ALA A 179 -2.52 -0.09 5.02
C ALA A 179 -3.29 0.28 3.75
N PHE A 180 -4.42 -0.37 3.55
CA PHE A 180 -5.47 0.07 2.67
C PHE A 180 -6.71 0.40 3.50
N ILE A 181 -7.26 1.59 3.30
CA ILE A 181 -8.39 2.10 4.06
C ILE A 181 -9.48 2.58 3.10
N ASN A 182 -10.66 2.02 3.26
CA ASN A 182 -11.85 2.35 2.47
C ASN A 182 -12.93 2.95 3.36
#